data_4b543dc791a7891f7bbafd1c408fc94c
#
_entry.id   4b543dc791a7891f7bbafd1c408fc94c
#
_cell.length_a   1.000
_cell.length_b   1.000
_cell.length_c   1.000
_cell.angle_alpha   90.00
_cell.angle_beta   90.00
_cell.angle_gamma   90.00
#
_symmetry.space_group_name_H-M   'P 1'
#
loop_
_entity.id
_entity.type
_entity.pdbx_description
1 polymer ?
#
loop_
_entity_poly.entity_id
_entity_poly.type
_entity_poly.pdbx_seq_one_letter_code
_entity_poly.pdbx_strand_id
1 'polypeptide(L)'
;IASQAPAFLLPGISAYIGADIVASLLAADAHRSQPPFLLVDLGTNAETVLCASGTLYACSAAAGPCFEGATLSCGMAGQDGAIDTVSPDSERGLSFTTIGDAPARGLCGSGVLDALALLLDAGIVDETGRLEADASPLGARITDDALTFTDSVRFTQKDIREVQLAKAA
;
A
#
# COMPACT_ATOMS: atom_id res chain seq x y z
N ILE A 1 7.44 -31.00 -1.73
CA ILE A 1 8.72 -30.69 -2.41
C ILE A 1 9.31 -32.04 -2.81
N ALA A 2 9.72 -32.21 -4.08
CA ALA A 2 10.37 -33.43 -4.54
C ALA A 2 11.69 -33.63 -3.77
N SER A 3 11.95 -34.85 -3.29
CA SER A 3 13.10 -35.15 -2.41
C SER A 3 14.47 -34.92 -3.05
N GLN A 4 14.50 -34.65 -4.36
CA GLN A 4 15.73 -34.39 -5.15
C GLN A 4 15.71 -33.02 -5.83
N ALA A 5 14.75 -32.15 -5.48
CA ALA A 5 14.73 -30.80 -6.05
C ALA A 5 15.88 -29.94 -5.47
N PRO A 6 16.65 -29.26 -6.32
CA PRO A 6 17.66 -28.33 -5.81
C PRO A 6 16.98 -27.16 -5.09
N ALA A 7 17.49 -26.78 -3.93
CA ALA A 7 17.06 -25.60 -3.20
C ALA A 7 18.15 -24.52 -3.31
N PHE A 8 17.74 -23.30 -3.65
CA PHE A 8 18.63 -22.14 -3.71
C PHE A 8 18.22 -21.15 -2.63
N LEU A 9 19.14 -20.83 -1.73
CA LEU A 9 18.92 -19.82 -0.70
C LEU A 9 19.59 -18.52 -1.15
N LEU A 10 18.78 -17.48 -1.28
CA LEU A 10 19.32 -16.14 -1.54
C LEU A 10 19.97 -15.59 -0.26
N PRO A 11 21.12 -14.88 -0.39
CA PRO A 11 21.75 -14.24 0.76
C PRO A 11 20.91 -13.06 1.24
N GLY A 12 20.90 -12.81 2.55
CA GLY A 12 20.44 -11.54 3.12
C GLY A 12 21.52 -10.46 2.99
N ILE A 13 21.12 -9.18 3.04
CA ILE A 13 22.05 -8.04 3.01
C ILE A 13 22.60 -7.77 4.40
N SER A 14 21.74 -7.85 5.43
CA SER A 14 22.09 -7.65 6.84
C SER A 14 21.13 -8.39 7.75
N ALA A 15 21.27 -8.21 9.08
CA ALA A 15 20.36 -8.80 10.07
C ALA A 15 18.91 -8.30 9.95
N TYR A 16 18.70 -7.11 9.39
CA TYR A 16 17.38 -6.46 9.26
C TYR A 16 16.93 -6.30 7.80
N ILE A 17 17.69 -6.76 6.83
CA ILE A 17 17.39 -6.69 5.41
C ILE A 17 17.64 -8.08 4.83
N GLY A 18 16.56 -8.81 4.64
CA GLY A 18 16.58 -10.22 4.33
C GLY A 18 16.81 -10.55 2.86
N ALA A 19 16.68 -11.83 2.56
CA ALA A 19 16.79 -12.36 1.19
C ALA A 19 15.58 -11.99 0.32
N ASP A 20 14.45 -11.58 0.92
CA ASP A 20 13.26 -11.03 0.29
C ASP A 20 13.59 -9.76 -0.52
N ILE A 21 14.36 -8.84 0.07
CA ILE A 21 14.80 -7.63 -0.63
C ILE A 21 15.76 -7.96 -1.77
N VAL A 22 16.64 -8.96 -1.60
CA VAL A 22 17.47 -9.46 -2.70
C VAL A 22 16.62 -10.06 -3.82
N ALA A 23 15.57 -10.81 -3.47
CA ALA A 23 14.61 -11.34 -4.44
C ALA A 23 13.85 -10.22 -5.17
N SER A 24 13.41 -9.19 -4.45
CA SER A 24 12.72 -8.02 -5.01
C SER A 24 13.61 -7.24 -5.98
N LEU A 25 14.89 -7.04 -5.63
CA LEU A 25 15.88 -6.42 -6.52
C LEU A 25 16.12 -7.24 -7.79
N LEU A 26 16.14 -8.57 -7.69
CA LEU A 26 16.27 -9.46 -8.84
C LEU A 26 15.02 -9.45 -9.70
N ALA A 27 13.83 -9.50 -9.08
CA ALA A 27 12.54 -9.48 -9.79
C ALA A 27 12.31 -8.16 -10.54
N ALA A 28 12.74 -7.04 -9.95
CA ALA A 28 12.72 -5.71 -10.58
C ALA A 28 13.82 -5.50 -11.62
N ASP A 29 14.66 -6.51 -11.87
CA ASP A 29 15.83 -6.42 -12.77
C ASP A 29 16.77 -5.25 -12.40
N ALA A 30 16.87 -4.93 -11.11
CA ALA A 30 17.58 -3.76 -10.59
C ALA A 30 19.08 -3.76 -10.96
N HIS A 31 19.67 -4.95 -11.12
CA HIS A 31 21.07 -5.10 -11.53
C HIS A 31 21.36 -4.64 -12.98
N ARG A 32 20.30 -4.46 -13.80
CA ARG A 32 20.37 -3.92 -15.17
C ARG A 32 19.82 -2.50 -15.27
N SER A 33 19.22 -2.00 -14.21
CA SER A 33 18.65 -0.65 -14.18
C SER A 33 19.74 0.41 -14.16
N GLN A 34 19.49 1.53 -14.83
CA GLN A 34 20.39 2.68 -14.81
C GLN A 34 20.23 3.45 -13.49
N PRO A 35 21.31 3.75 -12.75
CA PRO A 35 21.23 4.62 -11.59
C PRO A 35 20.85 6.07 -11.97
N PRO A 36 20.16 6.83 -11.08
CA PRO A 36 19.69 6.35 -9.77
C PRO A 36 18.35 5.60 -9.87
N PHE A 37 18.15 4.61 -8.99
CA PHE A 37 16.84 4.01 -8.78
C PHE A 37 16.56 3.83 -7.28
N LEU A 38 15.29 3.77 -6.92
CA LEU A 38 14.81 3.52 -5.58
C LEU A 38 13.85 2.32 -5.61
N LEU A 39 14.12 1.33 -4.76
CA LEU A 39 13.17 0.26 -4.44
C LEU A 39 12.63 0.51 -3.04
N VAL A 40 11.32 0.44 -2.89
CA VAL A 40 10.63 0.53 -1.60
C VAL A 40 9.74 -0.69 -1.45
N ASP A 41 9.97 -1.47 -0.41
CA ASP A 41 9.12 -2.60 -0.02
C ASP A 41 8.29 -2.17 1.19
N LEU A 42 6.96 -2.16 1.04
CA LEU A 42 6.03 -1.66 2.05
C LEU A 42 5.36 -2.83 2.76
N GLY A 43 5.97 -3.33 3.82
CA GLY A 43 5.43 -4.36 4.70
C GLY A 43 5.38 -3.89 6.15
N THR A 44 5.33 -4.83 7.08
CA THR A 44 5.44 -4.56 8.53
C THR A 44 6.75 -3.82 8.84
N ASN A 45 7.84 -4.19 8.16
CA ASN A 45 8.98 -3.31 8.00
C ASN A 45 8.92 -2.67 6.61
N ALA A 46 9.35 -1.44 6.50
CA ALA A 46 9.54 -0.77 5.22
C ALA A 46 11.03 -0.82 4.88
N GLU A 47 11.39 -1.61 3.88
CA GLU A 47 12.75 -1.66 3.37
C GLU A 47 12.90 -0.74 2.17
N THR A 48 13.95 0.07 2.23
CA THR A 48 14.28 1.00 1.15
C THR A 48 15.67 0.73 0.64
N VAL A 49 15.82 0.57 -0.69
CA VAL A 49 17.12 0.43 -1.35
C VAL A 49 17.30 1.51 -2.39
N LEU A 50 18.27 2.38 -2.18
CA LEU A 50 18.71 3.39 -3.14
C LEU A 50 19.98 2.93 -3.86
N CYS A 51 19.95 2.90 -5.17
CA CYS A 51 21.16 2.81 -5.99
C CYS A 51 21.57 4.20 -6.45
N ALA A 52 22.76 4.62 -6.04
CA ALA A 52 23.36 5.87 -6.50
C ALA A 52 24.85 5.66 -6.78
N SER A 53 25.32 6.16 -7.93
CA SER A 53 26.74 6.08 -8.33
C SER A 53 27.33 4.66 -8.25
N GLY A 54 26.53 3.64 -8.57
CA GLY A 54 26.96 2.23 -8.56
C GLY A 54 27.04 1.60 -7.17
N THR A 55 26.59 2.30 -6.12
CA THR A 55 26.52 1.80 -4.75
C THR A 55 25.07 1.61 -4.33
N LEU A 56 24.77 0.48 -3.66
CA LEU A 56 23.48 0.22 -3.05
C LEU A 56 23.52 0.64 -1.57
N TYR A 57 22.60 1.50 -1.21
CA TYR A 57 22.34 1.90 0.17
C TYR A 57 20.98 1.29 0.57
N ALA A 58 20.94 0.56 1.67
CA ALA A 58 19.74 -0.10 2.12
C ALA A 58 19.47 0.21 3.59
N CYS A 59 18.20 0.43 3.93
CA CYS A 59 17.72 0.58 5.30
C CYS A 59 16.39 -0.15 5.49
N SER A 60 16.05 -0.42 6.74
CA SER A 60 14.78 -0.98 7.16
C SER A 60 14.21 -0.14 8.29
N ALA A 61 12.93 0.18 8.24
CA ALA A 61 12.19 0.93 9.24
C ALA A 61 10.97 0.14 9.70
N ALA A 62 10.60 0.26 10.97
CA ALA A 62 9.43 -0.43 11.54
C ALA A 62 8.15 0.36 11.24
N ALA A 63 7.59 0.19 10.05
CA ALA A 63 6.38 0.89 9.60
C ALA A 63 5.09 0.34 10.25
N GLY A 64 5.12 -0.89 10.75
CA GLY A 64 3.94 -1.59 11.24
C GLY A 64 3.09 -2.18 10.10
N PRO A 65 2.12 -3.06 10.42
CA PRO A 65 1.43 -3.86 9.41
C PRO A 65 0.24 -3.14 8.75
N CYS A 66 0.28 -1.82 8.63
CA CYS A 66 -0.79 -1.00 8.06
C CYS A 66 -1.11 -1.40 6.60
N PHE A 67 -0.08 -1.50 5.75
CA PHE A 67 -0.25 -1.87 4.34
C PHE A 67 -0.56 -3.35 4.12
N GLU A 68 -0.40 -4.18 5.16
CA GLU A 68 -0.87 -5.58 5.19
C GLU A 68 -2.32 -5.69 5.71
N GLY A 69 -2.94 -4.56 6.07
CA GLY A 69 -4.32 -4.46 6.49
C GLY A 69 -4.60 -4.78 7.96
N ALA A 70 -3.57 -4.99 8.79
CA ALA A 70 -3.80 -5.47 10.16
C ALA A 70 -4.24 -4.40 11.16
N THR A 71 -3.89 -3.12 10.94
CA THR A 71 -4.27 -2.02 11.85
C THR A 71 -5.45 -1.19 11.34
N LEU A 72 -5.87 -1.41 10.11
CA LEU A 72 -6.99 -0.70 9.49
C LEU A 72 -8.32 -1.37 9.80
N SER A 73 -9.37 -0.56 9.99
CA SER A 73 -10.71 -1.06 10.28
C SER A 73 -11.31 -1.87 9.14
N CYS A 74 -10.95 -1.54 7.91
CA CYS A 74 -11.38 -2.22 6.68
C CYS A 74 -10.23 -2.91 5.95
N GLY A 75 -9.08 -3.09 6.59
CA GLY A 75 -7.90 -3.69 5.99
C GLY A 75 -8.02 -5.21 5.86
N MET A 76 -7.46 -5.77 4.80
CA MET A 76 -7.35 -7.21 4.61
C MET A 76 -6.17 -7.58 3.72
N ALA A 77 -5.75 -8.84 3.77
CA ALA A 77 -4.75 -9.36 2.85
C ALA A 77 -5.26 -9.35 1.39
N GLY A 78 -4.34 -9.35 0.43
CA GLY A 78 -4.64 -9.43 -1.00
C GLY A 78 -5.24 -10.79 -1.39
N GLN A 79 -6.53 -10.94 -1.20
CA GLN A 79 -7.31 -12.15 -1.50
C GLN A 79 -8.68 -11.76 -2.07
N ASP A 80 -9.46 -12.75 -2.52
CA ASP A 80 -10.77 -12.52 -3.14
C ASP A 80 -11.65 -11.58 -2.30
N GLY A 81 -12.16 -10.52 -2.97
CA GLY A 81 -12.97 -9.47 -2.37
C GLY A 81 -12.19 -8.32 -1.73
N ALA A 82 -10.85 -8.35 -1.76
CA ALA A 82 -10.06 -7.17 -1.41
C ALA A 82 -10.14 -6.13 -2.52
N ILE A 83 -10.49 -4.88 -2.18
CA ILE A 83 -10.37 -3.74 -3.09
C ILE A 83 -8.88 -3.52 -3.32
N ASP A 84 -8.44 -3.64 -4.55
CA ASP A 84 -7.04 -3.57 -4.98
C ASP A 84 -6.70 -2.34 -5.80
N THR A 85 -7.71 -1.74 -6.45
CA THR A 85 -7.56 -0.50 -7.23
C THR A 85 -8.71 0.44 -6.93
N VAL A 86 -8.42 1.73 -6.76
CA VAL A 86 -9.41 2.79 -6.60
C VAL A 86 -9.09 3.91 -7.59
N SER A 87 -10.09 4.36 -8.33
CA SER A 87 -9.93 5.38 -9.35
C SER A 87 -11.02 6.45 -9.24
N PRO A 88 -10.75 7.70 -9.68
CA PRO A 88 -11.77 8.73 -9.73
C PRO A 88 -12.87 8.38 -10.74
N ASP A 89 -14.11 8.72 -10.42
CA ASP A 89 -15.28 8.61 -11.29
C ASP A 89 -16.07 9.91 -11.25
N SER A 90 -16.33 10.51 -12.42
CA SER A 90 -16.95 11.83 -12.52
C SER A 90 -18.42 11.86 -12.05
N GLU A 91 -19.11 10.72 -12.08
CA GLU A 91 -20.53 10.63 -11.70
C GLU A 91 -20.69 10.13 -10.26
N ARG A 92 -19.87 9.16 -9.85
CA ARG A 92 -20.00 8.44 -8.58
C ARG A 92 -18.97 8.85 -7.54
N GLY A 93 -18.05 9.76 -7.90
CA GLY A 93 -16.89 10.16 -7.10
C GLY A 93 -15.74 9.19 -7.20
N LEU A 94 -16.00 7.89 -7.12
CA LEU A 94 -15.00 6.84 -7.28
C LEU A 94 -15.58 5.57 -7.92
N SER A 95 -14.66 4.80 -8.52
CA SER A 95 -14.85 3.40 -8.92
C SER A 95 -13.75 2.55 -8.30
N PHE A 96 -13.96 1.26 -8.17
CA PHE A 96 -12.95 0.34 -7.62
C PHE A 96 -13.08 -1.05 -8.25
N THR A 97 -11.98 -1.81 -8.23
CA THR A 97 -11.95 -3.24 -8.57
C THR A 97 -11.67 -4.06 -7.31
N THR A 98 -11.96 -5.35 -7.39
CA THR A 98 -11.67 -6.30 -6.32
C THR A 98 -10.94 -7.52 -6.88
N ILE A 99 -10.04 -8.08 -6.11
CA ILE A 99 -9.38 -9.33 -6.46
C ILE A 99 -10.46 -10.42 -6.65
N GLY A 100 -10.34 -11.16 -7.77
CA GLY A 100 -11.26 -12.24 -8.12
C GLY A 100 -12.66 -11.81 -8.52
N ASP A 101 -12.88 -10.51 -8.80
CA ASP A 101 -14.21 -9.94 -9.10
C ASP A 101 -15.28 -10.30 -8.06
N ALA A 102 -14.84 -10.58 -6.83
CA ALA A 102 -15.70 -10.96 -5.72
C ALA A 102 -16.31 -9.72 -5.02
N PRO A 103 -17.43 -9.85 -4.29
CA PRO A 103 -17.98 -8.74 -3.52
C PRO A 103 -16.95 -8.12 -2.57
N ALA A 104 -16.90 -6.78 -2.52
CA ALA A 104 -15.94 -6.04 -1.69
C ALA A 104 -16.11 -6.37 -0.21
N ARG A 105 -15.01 -6.69 0.46
CA ARG A 105 -14.93 -7.09 1.88
C ARG A 105 -13.99 -6.22 2.69
N GLY A 106 -13.04 -5.53 2.05
CA GLY A 106 -12.04 -4.67 2.66
C GLY A 106 -11.07 -4.14 1.62
N LEU A 107 -10.01 -3.44 2.05
CA LEU A 107 -8.94 -2.94 1.19
C LEU A 107 -7.65 -3.72 1.45
N CYS A 108 -6.95 -4.12 0.41
CA CYS A 108 -5.56 -4.54 0.53
C CYS A 108 -4.62 -3.33 0.41
N GLY A 109 -3.31 -3.54 0.55
CA GLY A 109 -2.34 -2.44 0.60
C GLY A 109 -2.39 -1.51 -0.59
N SER A 110 -2.53 -2.02 -1.83
CA SER A 110 -2.68 -1.18 -3.03
C SER A 110 -3.95 -0.35 -3.00
N GLY A 111 -5.10 -0.95 -2.63
CA GLY A 111 -6.36 -0.25 -2.50
C GLY A 111 -6.33 0.86 -1.43
N VAL A 112 -5.59 0.65 -0.32
CA VAL A 112 -5.37 1.68 0.71
C VAL A 112 -4.58 2.86 0.15
N LEU A 113 -3.50 2.59 -0.60
CA LEU A 113 -2.69 3.64 -1.22
C LEU A 113 -3.49 4.44 -2.25
N ASP A 114 -4.23 3.76 -3.12
CA ASP A 114 -5.09 4.41 -4.13
C ASP A 114 -6.19 5.25 -3.48
N ALA A 115 -6.85 4.71 -2.44
CA ALA A 115 -7.90 5.44 -1.71
C ALA A 115 -7.36 6.74 -1.08
N LEU A 116 -6.19 6.66 -0.44
CA LEU A 116 -5.59 7.86 0.16
C LEU A 116 -5.10 8.84 -0.90
N ALA A 117 -4.50 8.36 -1.99
CA ALA A 117 -4.08 9.20 -3.11
C ALA A 117 -5.26 9.96 -3.72
N LEU A 118 -6.39 9.27 -3.96
CA LEU A 118 -7.61 9.87 -4.46
C LEU A 118 -8.14 10.97 -3.52
N LEU A 119 -8.14 10.73 -2.21
CA LEU A 119 -8.58 11.72 -1.22
C LEU A 119 -7.67 12.96 -1.19
N LEU A 120 -6.36 12.77 -1.30
CA LEU A 120 -5.37 13.85 -1.34
C LEU A 120 -5.50 14.66 -2.65
N ASP A 121 -5.58 14.00 -3.78
CA ASP A 121 -5.68 14.64 -5.10
C ASP A 121 -6.99 15.44 -5.25
N ALA A 122 -8.06 14.97 -4.61
CA ALA A 122 -9.35 15.68 -4.55
C ALA A 122 -9.38 16.83 -3.51
N GLY A 123 -8.34 16.98 -2.66
CA GLY A 123 -8.31 17.97 -1.58
C GLY A 123 -9.28 17.68 -0.44
N ILE A 124 -9.79 16.45 -0.35
CA ILE A 124 -10.70 16.00 0.72
C ILE A 124 -9.94 15.63 2.00
N VAL A 125 -8.70 15.20 1.86
CA VAL A 125 -7.77 15.10 2.98
C VAL A 125 -6.80 16.27 2.92
N ASP A 126 -6.78 17.08 3.98
CA ASP A 126 -5.90 18.22 4.08
C ASP A 126 -4.44 17.83 4.43
N GLU A 127 -3.54 18.82 4.46
CA GLU A 127 -2.12 18.63 4.79
C GLU A 127 -1.88 18.05 6.20
N THR A 128 -2.85 18.20 7.11
CA THR A 128 -2.81 17.61 8.46
C THR A 128 -3.32 16.18 8.47
N GLY A 129 -3.89 15.69 7.35
CA GLY A 129 -4.51 14.39 7.22
C GLY A 129 -5.94 14.33 7.76
N ARG A 130 -6.61 15.48 7.90
CA ARG A 130 -8.02 15.54 8.28
C ARG A 130 -8.90 15.30 7.06
N LEU A 131 -9.90 14.44 7.22
CA LEU A 131 -10.90 14.13 6.22
C LEU A 131 -12.06 15.11 6.32
N GLU A 132 -12.39 15.77 5.22
CA GLU A 132 -13.51 16.71 5.13
C GLU A 132 -14.35 16.41 3.89
N ALA A 133 -15.68 16.45 4.03
CA ALA A 133 -16.57 16.36 2.90
C ALA A 133 -16.59 17.70 2.14
N ASP A 134 -16.64 17.62 0.82
CA ASP A 134 -16.85 18.77 -0.06
C ASP A 134 -18.13 18.58 -0.91
N ALA A 135 -18.37 19.51 -1.83
CA ALA A 135 -19.52 19.47 -2.73
C ALA A 135 -19.32 18.60 -3.98
N SER A 136 -18.15 17.93 -4.11
CA SER A 136 -17.87 17.05 -5.25
C SER A 136 -18.60 15.71 -5.12
N PRO A 137 -18.70 14.92 -6.22
CA PRO A 137 -19.22 13.56 -6.15
C PRO A 137 -18.45 12.66 -5.17
N LEU A 138 -17.13 12.90 -5.00
CA LEU A 138 -16.34 12.18 -4.02
C LEU A 138 -16.70 12.55 -2.59
N GLY A 139 -17.00 13.84 -2.32
CA GLY A 139 -17.48 14.30 -1.02
C GLY A 139 -18.77 13.64 -0.59
N ALA A 140 -19.67 13.29 -1.54
CA ALA A 140 -20.90 12.54 -1.25
C ALA A 140 -20.63 11.10 -0.74
N ARG A 141 -19.40 10.58 -0.92
CA ARG A 141 -18.95 9.30 -0.37
C ARG A 141 -18.41 9.40 1.05
N ILE A 142 -18.27 10.63 1.58
CA ILE A 142 -17.81 10.85 2.95
C ILE A 142 -19.02 10.84 3.88
N THR A 143 -19.06 9.85 4.73
CA THR A 143 -20.13 9.65 5.73
C THR A 143 -19.52 9.29 7.07
N ASP A 144 -19.91 9.98 8.14
CA ASP A 144 -19.41 9.73 9.51
C ASP A 144 -17.87 9.67 9.58
N ASP A 145 -17.19 10.67 9.02
CA ASP A 145 -15.72 10.77 8.96
C ASP A 145 -15.03 9.56 8.29
N ALA A 146 -15.67 8.98 7.27
CA ALA A 146 -15.11 7.86 6.51
C ALA A 146 -15.43 7.96 5.02
N LEU A 147 -14.48 7.56 4.16
CA LEU A 147 -14.76 7.26 2.75
C LEU A 147 -15.47 5.92 2.66
N THR A 148 -16.68 5.91 2.10
CA THR A 148 -17.55 4.74 2.01
C THR A 148 -17.46 4.12 0.61
N PHE A 149 -17.01 2.86 0.53
CA PHE A 149 -17.01 2.05 -0.68
C PHE A 149 -18.32 1.27 -0.83
N THR A 150 -18.71 0.59 0.25
CA THR A 150 -19.97 -0.15 0.40
C THR A 150 -20.52 0.08 1.81
N ASP A 151 -21.69 -0.44 2.11
CA ASP A 151 -22.28 -0.35 3.46
C ASP A 151 -21.37 -0.93 4.56
N SER A 152 -20.52 -1.89 4.22
CA SER A 152 -19.64 -2.58 5.16
C SER A 152 -18.16 -2.23 5.02
N VAL A 153 -17.74 -1.57 3.94
CA VAL A 153 -16.32 -1.22 3.70
C VAL A 153 -16.15 0.28 3.74
N ARG A 154 -15.51 0.75 4.79
CA ARG A 154 -15.33 2.18 5.06
C ARG A 154 -13.89 2.46 5.48
N PHE A 155 -13.25 3.41 4.82
CA PHE A 155 -11.90 3.89 5.15
C PHE A 155 -12.03 5.16 6.01
N THR A 156 -11.73 5.01 7.29
CA THR A 156 -12.05 6.01 8.32
C THR A 156 -10.93 7.03 8.51
N GLN A 157 -11.26 8.14 9.20
CA GLN A 157 -10.24 9.10 9.66
C GLN A 157 -9.15 8.43 10.49
N LYS A 158 -9.49 7.40 11.30
CA LYS A 158 -8.51 6.63 12.07
C LYS A 158 -7.57 5.86 11.17
N ASP A 159 -8.09 5.24 10.09
CA ASP A 159 -7.27 4.50 9.13
C ASP A 159 -6.28 5.43 8.41
N ILE A 160 -6.70 6.66 8.08
CA ILE A 160 -5.79 7.68 7.53
C ILE A 160 -4.64 7.97 8.49
N ARG A 161 -4.90 8.05 9.82
CA ARG A 161 -3.85 8.26 10.82
C ARG A 161 -2.87 7.08 10.89
N GLU A 162 -3.36 5.84 10.79
CA GLU A 162 -2.51 4.66 10.72
C GLU A 162 -1.58 4.70 9.49
N VAL A 163 -2.10 5.09 8.32
CA VAL A 163 -1.27 5.25 7.11
C VAL A 163 -0.24 6.37 7.28
N GLN A 164 -0.60 7.50 7.92
CA GLN A 164 0.35 8.58 8.22
C GLN A 164 1.48 8.10 9.13
N LEU A 165 1.18 7.28 10.15
CA LEU A 165 2.20 6.70 11.03
C LEU A 165 3.14 5.76 10.27
N ALA A 166 2.59 4.87 9.44
CA ALA A 166 3.37 3.96 8.62
C ALA A 166 4.28 4.72 7.62
N LYS A 167 3.77 5.81 7.01
CA LYS A 167 4.56 6.67 6.11
C LYS A 167 5.68 7.41 6.84
N ALA A 168 5.47 7.78 8.10
CA ALA A 168 6.43 8.59 8.86
C ALA A 168 7.62 7.76 9.37
N ALA A 169 7.47 6.43 9.43
CA ALA A 169 8.55 5.52 9.80
C ALA A 169 9.64 5.45 8.72
#